data_ded2de0fb272ce69404f66a7870db47a
#
_entry.id   ded2de0fb272ce69404f66a7870db47a
#
_cell.length_a   1.000
_cell.length_b   1.000
_cell.length_c   1.000
_cell.angle_alpha   90.00
_cell.angle_beta   90.00
_cell.angle_gamma   90.00
#
_symmetry.space_group_name_H-M   'P 1'
#
loop_
_entity.id
_entity.type
_entity.pdbx_description
1 polymer ?
#
loop_
_entity_poly.entity_id
_entity_poly.type
_entity_poly.pdbx_seq_one_letter_code
_entity_poly.pdbx_strand_id
1 'polypeptide(L)'
;MLVVHLIILLGAIVVGARMGSIAIGFAGGLGVLLLGATGVPVSADAIPFDVIGIIMCVIAAIAAMQLAGGMDYLVDLAERFLRRNPRRITVYAPIVTWLMTVLAGTGHTAFSTMPVIVEVAKEGSVRPSRPLSAAVIASQMAIVASPISAAVVFMASALEPFGVGYLQLLAVMIPATFLAIFPMAWIANRTGSELSQDPVYQRRLAEGLVAKPAARAHYVPPRGAKASVGIFLAAIVVVMVYATLISEQVGLIQEPTIPRNEAIMAIMLGAAATIVLITRTTAAEILNTQVFRSGMSACVCVLGVAWLGTTFINHYIDDIQSAAGDVLTAQPWLLAVVLFVAASLLYSQAATAKALIPAALAIGISPLTALAAFPAVSALFVLPTYPTLLAAVEMDDTGSTRIGKYVFNHPFLAPGVVCIFVSVLLGYAIGAAVV
;
A
#
# COMPACT_ATOMS: atom_id res chain seq x y z
N MET A 1 19.40 -26.67 -8.05
CA MET A 1 19.37 -25.80 -6.85
C MET A 1 18.19 -24.80 -6.87
N LEU A 2 17.78 -24.29 -8.02
CA LEU A 2 16.64 -23.34 -8.15
C LEU A 2 15.38 -23.80 -7.39
N VAL A 3 14.97 -25.07 -7.58
CA VAL A 3 13.76 -25.63 -6.92
C VAL A 3 13.88 -25.61 -5.39
N VAL A 4 15.07 -25.94 -4.84
CA VAL A 4 15.31 -25.93 -3.39
C VAL A 4 15.23 -24.50 -2.86
N HIS A 5 15.87 -23.53 -3.52
CA HIS A 5 15.84 -22.13 -3.13
C HIS A 5 14.43 -21.51 -3.27
N LEU A 6 13.68 -21.94 -4.28
CA LEU A 6 12.28 -21.52 -4.43
C LEU A 6 11.40 -22.09 -3.30
N ILE A 7 11.64 -23.34 -2.87
CA ILE A 7 10.96 -23.94 -1.71
C ILE A 7 11.30 -23.16 -0.43
N ILE A 8 12.56 -22.74 -0.24
CA ILE A 8 12.98 -21.92 0.90
C ILE A 8 12.23 -20.58 0.87
N LEU A 9 12.22 -19.90 -0.29
CA LEU A 9 11.52 -18.61 -0.46
C LEU A 9 10.02 -18.75 -0.12
N LEU A 10 9.33 -19.64 -0.81
CA LEU A 10 7.88 -19.84 -0.63
C LEU A 10 7.55 -20.38 0.76
N GLY A 11 8.37 -21.31 1.29
CA GLY A 11 8.23 -21.86 2.62
C GLY A 11 8.33 -20.78 3.71
N ALA A 12 9.34 -19.90 3.63
CA ALA A 12 9.49 -18.79 4.55
C ALA A 12 8.28 -17.83 4.50
N ILE A 13 7.78 -17.52 3.30
CA ILE A 13 6.60 -16.66 3.12
C ILE A 13 5.36 -17.33 3.76
N VAL A 14 5.13 -18.63 3.49
CA VAL A 14 3.97 -19.38 4.03
C VAL A 14 4.05 -19.48 5.56
N VAL A 15 5.22 -19.80 6.12
CA VAL A 15 5.43 -19.86 7.58
C VAL A 15 5.20 -18.49 8.19
N GLY A 16 5.81 -17.44 7.64
CA GLY A 16 5.62 -16.07 8.09
C GLY A 16 4.16 -15.63 8.05
N ALA A 17 3.45 -15.94 6.98
CA ALA A 17 2.03 -15.64 6.82
C ALA A 17 1.16 -16.35 7.88
N ARG A 18 1.48 -17.60 8.24
CA ARG A 18 0.77 -18.32 9.32
C ARG A 18 1.04 -17.77 10.72
N MET A 19 2.25 -17.27 10.95
CA MET A 19 2.60 -16.65 12.23
C MET A 19 2.03 -15.24 12.36
N GLY A 20 1.82 -14.56 11.22
CA GLY A 20 1.20 -13.23 11.13
C GLY A 20 2.07 -12.06 11.61
N SER A 21 1.61 -10.83 11.35
CA SER A 21 2.22 -9.59 11.82
C SER A 21 3.74 -9.52 11.55
N ILE A 22 4.53 -9.06 12.51
CA ILE A 22 6.00 -8.87 12.43
C ILE A 22 6.76 -10.19 12.14
N ALA A 23 6.18 -11.34 12.47
CA ALA A 23 6.80 -12.64 12.28
C ALA A 23 7.06 -13.00 10.81
N ILE A 24 6.34 -12.37 9.87
CA ILE A 24 6.64 -12.47 8.44
C ILE A 24 8.07 -12.01 8.15
N GLY A 25 8.50 -10.90 8.77
CA GLY A 25 9.87 -10.42 8.67
C GLY A 25 10.91 -11.40 9.26
N PHE A 26 10.58 -12.01 10.40
CA PHE A 26 11.46 -13.02 11.02
C PHE A 26 11.63 -14.25 10.15
N ALA A 27 10.52 -14.75 9.57
CA ALA A 27 10.56 -15.87 8.63
C ALA A 27 11.36 -15.51 7.35
N GLY A 28 11.26 -14.25 6.88
CA GLY A 28 12.10 -13.75 5.79
C GLY A 28 13.58 -13.79 6.13
N GLY A 29 13.98 -13.32 7.31
CA GLY A 29 15.37 -13.39 7.79
C GLY A 29 15.88 -14.84 7.93
N LEU A 30 15.04 -15.75 8.43
CA LEU A 30 15.37 -17.18 8.46
C LEU A 30 15.57 -17.74 7.04
N GLY A 31 14.71 -17.33 6.09
CA GLY A 31 14.83 -17.72 4.68
C GLY A 31 16.15 -17.24 4.06
N VAL A 32 16.60 -16.02 4.36
CA VAL A 32 17.91 -15.49 3.93
C VAL A 32 19.04 -16.36 4.49
N LEU A 33 18.99 -16.71 5.78
CA LEU A 33 19.98 -17.58 6.41
C LEU A 33 20.04 -18.94 5.73
N LEU A 34 18.89 -19.54 5.39
CA LEU A 34 18.81 -20.83 4.68
C LEU A 34 19.35 -20.73 3.25
N LEU A 35 19.05 -19.64 2.52
CA LEU A 35 19.63 -19.38 1.20
C LEU A 35 21.16 -19.28 1.30
N GLY A 36 21.69 -18.53 2.26
CA GLY A 36 23.12 -18.40 2.50
C GLY A 36 23.78 -19.73 2.83
N ALA A 37 23.15 -20.54 3.69
CA ALA A 37 23.63 -21.88 4.04
C ALA A 37 23.63 -22.87 2.85
N THR A 38 22.82 -22.62 1.82
CA THR A 38 22.74 -23.41 0.59
C THR A 38 23.58 -22.84 -0.56
N GLY A 39 24.42 -21.82 -0.28
CA GLY A 39 25.42 -21.29 -1.21
C GLY A 39 24.99 -20.06 -2.00
N VAL A 40 23.85 -19.45 -1.69
CA VAL A 40 23.44 -18.16 -2.30
C VAL A 40 24.21 -17.01 -1.63
N PRO A 41 24.92 -16.16 -2.38
CA PRO A 41 25.58 -15.00 -1.81
C PRO A 41 24.56 -14.04 -1.16
N VAL A 42 24.79 -13.68 0.09
CA VAL A 42 23.96 -12.75 0.84
C VAL A 42 24.71 -11.43 1.01
N SER A 43 24.11 -10.32 0.60
CA SER A 43 24.65 -8.97 0.75
C SER A 43 23.68 -8.05 1.48
N ALA A 44 24.22 -7.06 2.19
CA ALA A 44 23.44 -5.97 2.76
C ALA A 44 22.81 -5.08 1.69
N ASP A 45 23.36 -5.02 0.47
CA ASP A 45 22.82 -4.25 -0.64
C ASP A 45 21.44 -4.78 -1.13
N ALA A 46 21.14 -6.04 -0.81
CA ALA A 46 19.82 -6.61 -1.06
C ALA A 46 18.75 -6.10 -0.08
N ILE A 47 19.15 -5.38 0.99
CA ILE A 47 18.23 -4.79 1.95
C ILE A 47 17.83 -3.39 1.46
N PRO A 48 16.54 -3.10 1.30
CA PRO A 48 16.08 -1.78 0.85
C PRO A 48 16.10 -0.75 1.99
N PHE A 49 17.28 -0.40 2.52
CA PHE A 49 17.43 0.52 3.65
C PHE A 49 16.87 1.92 3.38
N ASP A 50 17.02 2.42 2.16
CA ASP A 50 16.44 3.68 1.70
C ASP A 50 14.91 3.67 1.85
N VAL A 51 14.27 2.60 1.39
CA VAL A 51 12.82 2.40 1.49
C VAL A 51 12.38 2.32 2.95
N ILE A 52 13.10 1.54 3.77
CA ILE A 52 12.81 1.40 5.21
C ILE A 52 12.97 2.75 5.91
N GLY A 53 14.03 3.51 5.61
CA GLY A 53 14.27 4.84 6.15
C GLY A 53 13.14 5.82 5.84
N ILE A 54 12.67 5.87 4.58
CA ILE A 54 11.52 6.70 4.19
C ILE A 54 10.26 6.27 4.96
N ILE A 55 9.96 4.97 5.03
CA ILE A 55 8.79 4.46 5.76
C ILE A 55 8.85 4.88 7.23
N MET A 56 10.00 4.74 7.89
CA MET A 56 10.18 5.11 9.31
C MET A 56 9.91 6.60 9.54
N CYS A 57 10.45 7.49 8.69
CA CYS A 57 10.30 8.93 8.82
C CYS A 57 8.85 9.39 8.57
N VAL A 58 8.22 8.83 7.53
CA VAL A 58 6.80 9.12 7.23
C VAL A 58 5.90 8.63 8.37
N ILE A 59 6.13 7.43 8.89
CA ILE A 59 5.38 6.88 10.03
C ILE A 59 5.56 7.74 11.28
N ALA A 60 6.78 8.24 11.55
CA ALA A 60 7.02 9.15 12.67
C ALA A 60 6.18 10.42 12.55
N ALA A 61 6.08 11.02 11.35
CA ALA A 61 5.26 12.20 11.11
C ALA A 61 3.76 11.92 11.28
N ILE A 62 3.26 10.80 10.74
CA ILE A 62 1.86 10.40 10.88
C ILE A 62 1.53 10.07 12.35
N ALA A 63 2.43 9.41 13.06
CA ALA A 63 2.26 9.07 14.46
C ALA A 63 2.23 10.32 15.36
N ALA A 64 3.06 11.32 15.06
CA ALA A 64 3.01 12.62 15.71
C ALA A 64 1.66 13.34 15.43
N MET A 65 1.17 13.30 14.18
CA MET A 65 -0.14 13.80 13.80
C MET A 65 -1.26 13.02 14.52
N GLN A 66 -1.16 11.70 14.65
CA GLN A 66 -2.13 10.87 15.38
C GLN A 66 -2.17 11.26 16.85
N LEU A 67 -1.02 11.39 17.50
CA LEU A 67 -0.93 11.79 18.91
C LEU A 67 -1.55 13.17 19.17
N ALA A 68 -1.41 14.09 18.21
CA ALA A 68 -2.02 15.42 18.26
C ALA A 68 -3.54 15.42 17.97
N GLY A 69 -4.14 14.25 17.70
CA GLY A 69 -5.56 14.11 17.33
C GLY A 69 -5.87 14.41 15.87
N GLY A 70 -4.85 14.61 15.02
CA GLY A 70 -5.05 14.92 13.60
C GLY A 70 -5.65 13.75 12.82
N MET A 71 -5.29 12.52 13.16
CA MET A 71 -5.87 11.34 12.54
C MET A 71 -7.35 11.21 12.85
N ASP A 72 -7.76 11.42 14.12
CA ASP A 72 -9.16 11.38 14.53
C ASP A 72 -9.97 12.49 13.86
N TYR A 73 -9.35 13.66 13.65
CA TYR A 73 -9.97 14.74 12.88
C TYR A 73 -10.18 14.37 11.41
N LEU A 74 -9.23 13.72 10.76
CA LEU A 74 -9.38 13.22 9.38
C LEU A 74 -10.45 12.13 9.32
N VAL A 75 -10.49 11.22 10.30
CA VAL A 75 -11.52 10.18 10.41
C VAL A 75 -12.90 10.79 10.63
N ASP A 76 -13.04 11.83 11.47
CA ASP A 76 -14.30 12.54 11.65
C ASP A 76 -14.77 13.22 10.34
N LEU A 77 -13.85 13.80 9.57
CA LEU A 77 -14.18 14.33 8.25
C LEU A 77 -14.64 13.23 7.29
N ALA A 78 -13.94 12.11 7.29
CA ALA A 78 -14.28 10.93 6.50
C ALA A 78 -15.66 10.38 6.90
N GLU A 79 -15.92 10.24 8.20
CA GLU A 79 -17.20 9.78 8.75
C GLU A 79 -18.34 10.71 8.34
N ARG A 80 -18.16 12.02 8.46
CA ARG A 80 -19.17 13.01 8.01
C ARG A 80 -19.51 12.84 6.53
N PHE A 81 -18.49 12.58 5.72
CA PHE A 81 -18.69 12.36 4.29
C PHE A 81 -19.40 11.02 4.01
N LEU A 82 -18.96 9.94 4.64
CA LEU A 82 -19.51 8.59 4.45
C LEU A 82 -20.98 8.50 4.91
N ARG A 83 -21.32 9.11 6.05
CA ARG A 83 -22.69 9.10 6.61
C ARG A 83 -23.69 9.97 5.83
N ARG A 84 -23.24 10.83 4.89
CA ARG A 84 -24.16 11.59 4.03
C ARG A 84 -25.01 10.71 3.13
N ASN A 85 -24.45 9.56 2.70
CA ASN A 85 -25.17 8.62 1.86
C ASN A 85 -24.71 7.17 2.13
N PRO A 86 -25.17 6.52 3.23
CA PRO A 86 -24.73 5.20 3.65
C PRO A 86 -24.95 4.12 2.59
N ARG A 87 -26.00 4.24 1.76
CA ARG A 87 -26.29 3.27 0.69
C ARG A 87 -25.25 3.24 -0.44
N ARG A 88 -24.45 4.32 -0.60
CA ARG A 88 -23.38 4.43 -1.60
C ARG A 88 -22.00 4.18 -1.00
N ILE A 89 -21.91 3.63 0.20
CA ILE A 89 -20.65 3.45 0.92
C ILE A 89 -19.64 2.60 0.14
N THR A 90 -20.09 1.64 -0.66
CA THR A 90 -19.19 0.81 -1.47
C THR A 90 -18.38 1.63 -2.49
N VAL A 91 -18.87 2.83 -2.88
CA VAL A 91 -18.13 3.77 -3.74
C VAL A 91 -17.37 4.80 -2.92
N TYR A 92 -17.97 5.32 -1.85
CA TYR A 92 -17.36 6.40 -1.07
C TYR A 92 -16.22 5.92 -0.17
N ALA A 93 -16.31 4.72 0.39
CA ALA A 93 -15.27 4.17 1.25
C ALA A 93 -13.92 4.04 0.52
N PRO A 94 -13.83 3.41 -0.67
CA PRO A 94 -12.56 3.34 -1.39
C PRO A 94 -12.02 4.72 -1.82
N ILE A 95 -12.86 5.69 -2.16
CA ILE A 95 -12.41 7.05 -2.47
C ILE A 95 -11.75 7.69 -1.27
N VAL A 96 -12.36 7.58 -0.09
CA VAL A 96 -11.83 8.14 1.16
C VAL A 96 -10.52 7.46 1.54
N THR A 97 -10.47 6.12 1.51
CA THR A 97 -9.23 5.39 1.86
C THR A 97 -8.12 5.62 0.86
N TRP A 98 -8.44 5.71 -0.45
CA TRP A 98 -7.49 6.06 -1.49
C TRP A 98 -6.88 7.44 -1.21
N LEU A 99 -7.72 8.45 -0.97
CA LEU A 99 -7.26 9.82 -0.70
C LEU A 99 -6.39 9.88 0.55
N MET A 100 -6.83 9.27 1.66
CA MET A 100 -6.06 9.23 2.90
C MET A 100 -4.71 8.54 2.71
N THR A 101 -4.66 7.47 1.91
CA THR A 101 -3.42 6.73 1.64
C THR A 101 -2.48 7.49 0.70
N VAL A 102 -3.00 8.17 -0.34
CA VAL A 102 -2.19 9.05 -1.19
C VAL A 102 -1.51 10.13 -0.35
N LEU A 103 -2.26 10.74 0.56
CA LEU A 103 -1.74 11.79 1.44
C LEU A 103 -0.74 11.26 2.48
N ALA A 104 -0.90 10.03 2.95
CA ALA A 104 -0.08 9.44 4.01
C ALA A 104 1.10 8.60 3.49
N GLY A 105 1.13 8.22 2.22
CA GLY A 105 2.18 7.37 1.64
C GLY A 105 2.19 5.92 2.12
N THR A 106 1.19 5.51 2.90
CA THR A 106 1.09 4.16 3.47
C THR A 106 -0.34 3.65 3.52
N GLY A 107 -0.55 2.37 3.16
CA GLY A 107 -1.87 1.71 3.23
C GLY A 107 -2.39 1.47 4.65
N HIS A 108 -1.58 1.69 5.68
CA HIS A 108 -1.99 1.52 7.07
C HIS A 108 -3.04 2.54 7.54
N THR A 109 -3.22 3.64 6.83
CA THR A 109 -4.33 4.60 7.07
C THR A 109 -5.71 3.95 6.96
N ALA A 110 -5.83 2.86 6.20
CA ALA A 110 -7.07 2.09 6.12
C ALA A 110 -7.56 1.57 7.48
N PHE A 111 -6.65 1.22 8.41
CA PHE A 111 -7.03 0.77 9.75
C PHE A 111 -7.91 1.79 10.51
N SER A 112 -7.66 3.08 10.31
CA SER A 112 -8.41 4.15 10.98
C SER A 112 -9.81 4.35 10.39
N THR A 113 -10.03 3.98 9.12
CA THR A 113 -11.31 4.16 8.44
C THR A 113 -12.20 2.93 8.48
N MET A 114 -11.64 1.73 8.61
CA MET A 114 -12.38 0.46 8.58
C MET A 114 -13.51 0.38 9.61
N PRO A 115 -13.32 0.76 10.89
CA PRO A 115 -14.42 0.72 11.87
C PRO A 115 -15.59 1.61 11.46
N VAL A 116 -15.30 2.82 10.94
CA VAL A 116 -16.32 3.74 10.44
C VAL A 116 -17.05 3.15 9.23
N ILE A 117 -16.32 2.51 8.31
CA ILE A 117 -16.89 1.87 7.12
C ILE A 117 -17.86 0.76 7.54
N VAL A 118 -17.51 -0.07 8.53
CA VAL A 118 -18.40 -1.12 9.06
C VAL A 118 -19.67 -0.51 9.63
N GLU A 119 -19.55 0.50 10.49
CA GLU A 119 -20.69 1.14 11.13
C GLU A 119 -21.64 1.78 10.10
N VAL A 120 -21.11 2.55 9.16
CA VAL A 120 -21.91 3.20 8.11
C VAL A 120 -22.50 2.17 7.14
N ALA A 121 -21.83 1.06 6.87
CA ALA A 121 -22.38 -0.02 6.04
C ALA A 121 -23.60 -0.66 6.74
N LYS A 122 -23.50 -0.93 8.04
CA LYS A 122 -24.62 -1.44 8.85
C LYS A 122 -25.80 -0.47 8.85
N GLU A 123 -25.55 0.84 9.02
CA GLU A 123 -26.60 1.88 8.94
C GLU A 123 -27.32 1.88 7.58
N GLY A 124 -26.56 1.72 6.51
CA GLY A 124 -27.08 1.66 5.14
C GLY A 124 -27.72 0.32 4.76
N SER A 125 -27.70 -0.67 5.65
CA SER A 125 -28.05 -2.07 5.36
C SER A 125 -27.22 -2.66 4.21
N VAL A 126 -26.02 -2.14 3.99
CA VAL A 126 -25.08 -2.63 3.01
C VAL A 126 -24.21 -3.71 3.65
N ARG A 127 -23.95 -4.80 2.94
CA ARG A 127 -23.03 -5.85 3.38
C ARG A 127 -21.61 -5.28 3.60
N PRO A 128 -21.04 -5.27 4.83
CA PRO A 128 -19.75 -4.65 5.12
C PRO A 128 -18.59 -5.16 4.27
N SER A 129 -18.60 -6.44 3.85
CA SER A 129 -17.54 -7.00 3.00
C SER A 129 -17.37 -6.26 1.67
N ARG A 130 -18.42 -5.62 1.15
CA ARG A 130 -18.39 -4.87 -0.11
C ARG A 130 -17.54 -3.59 0.02
N PRO A 131 -17.89 -2.62 0.89
CA PRO A 131 -17.10 -1.41 1.06
C PRO A 131 -15.73 -1.67 1.71
N LEU A 132 -15.60 -2.65 2.61
CA LEU A 132 -14.31 -2.99 3.22
C LEU A 132 -13.33 -3.54 2.19
N SER A 133 -13.75 -4.49 1.36
CA SER A 133 -12.85 -5.02 0.32
C SER A 133 -12.42 -3.92 -0.65
N ALA A 134 -13.34 -3.10 -1.11
CA ALA A 134 -13.03 -1.98 -1.99
C ALA A 134 -12.08 -0.96 -1.31
N ALA A 135 -12.29 -0.63 -0.04
CA ALA A 135 -11.46 0.30 0.71
C ALA A 135 -10.03 -0.23 0.94
N VAL A 136 -9.89 -1.51 1.28
CA VAL A 136 -8.58 -2.16 1.44
C VAL A 136 -7.81 -2.15 0.12
N ILE A 137 -8.45 -2.55 -0.98
CA ILE A 137 -7.80 -2.53 -2.29
C ILE A 137 -7.42 -1.10 -2.70
N ALA A 138 -8.32 -0.14 -2.52
CA ALA A 138 -8.05 1.27 -2.82
C ALA A 138 -6.85 1.81 -2.03
N SER A 139 -6.69 1.42 -0.77
CA SER A 139 -5.52 1.81 0.03
C SER A 139 -4.21 1.23 -0.50
N GLN A 140 -4.23 0.01 -1.04
CA GLN A 140 -3.03 -0.59 -1.64
C GLN A 140 -2.70 0.05 -3.00
N MET A 141 -3.70 0.31 -3.83
CA MET A 141 -3.55 0.99 -5.11
C MET A 141 -3.07 2.43 -4.96
N ALA A 142 -3.49 3.12 -3.91
CA ALA A 142 -3.10 4.50 -3.64
C ALA A 142 -1.59 4.67 -3.36
N ILE A 143 -0.90 3.61 -2.94
CA ILE A 143 0.55 3.66 -2.67
C ILE A 143 1.33 3.97 -3.94
N VAL A 144 0.93 3.42 -5.10
CA VAL A 144 1.60 3.71 -6.38
C VAL A 144 1.20 5.07 -6.98
N ALA A 145 0.30 5.79 -6.33
CA ALA A 145 -0.10 7.16 -6.68
C ALA A 145 0.32 8.19 -5.62
N SER A 146 0.93 7.76 -4.52
CA SER A 146 1.30 8.65 -3.43
C SER A 146 2.67 9.30 -3.66
N PRO A 147 2.77 10.63 -3.66
CA PRO A 147 4.01 11.35 -3.90
C PRO A 147 5.11 11.07 -2.87
N ILE A 148 4.76 10.60 -1.69
CA ILE A 148 5.71 10.34 -0.59
C ILE A 148 5.92 8.84 -0.34
N SER A 149 5.33 7.96 -1.14
CA SER A 149 5.53 6.53 -0.98
C SER A 149 6.89 6.09 -1.50
N ALA A 150 7.52 5.16 -0.80
CA ALA A 150 8.79 4.58 -1.22
C ALA A 150 8.72 3.91 -2.60
N ALA A 151 7.58 3.35 -2.99
CA ALA A 151 7.38 2.72 -4.28
C ALA A 151 7.42 3.75 -5.42
N VAL A 152 6.75 4.89 -5.26
CA VAL A 152 6.73 5.99 -6.25
C VAL A 152 8.09 6.66 -6.35
N VAL A 153 8.75 6.93 -5.22
CA VAL A 153 10.08 7.54 -5.20
C VAL A 153 11.09 6.66 -5.94
N PHE A 154 11.08 5.35 -5.66
CA PHE A 154 11.94 4.41 -6.37
C PHE A 154 11.62 4.36 -7.87
N MET A 155 10.34 4.23 -8.23
CA MET A 155 9.91 4.14 -9.63
C MET A 155 10.30 5.39 -10.42
N ALA A 156 10.16 6.57 -9.81
CA ALA A 156 10.60 7.83 -10.42
C ALA A 156 12.11 7.81 -10.71
N SER A 157 12.93 7.41 -9.73
CA SER A 157 14.38 7.31 -9.92
C SER A 157 14.77 6.28 -10.98
N ALA A 158 14.05 5.17 -11.08
CA ALA A 158 14.31 4.13 -12.07
C ALA A 158 13.94 4.56 -13.50
N LEU A 159 12.93 5.40 -13.67
CA LEU A 159 12.43 5.86 -14.98
C LEU A 159 13.07 7.18 -15.44
N GLU A 160 13.61 7.97 -14.53
CA GLU A 160 14.20 9.29 -14.83
C GLU A 160 15.31 9.24 -15.93
N PRO A 161 16.26 8.25 -15.93
CA PRO A 161 17.26 8.10 -17.00
C PRO A 161 16.66 7.81 -18.38
N PHE A 162 15.40 7.39 -18.42
CA PHE A 162 14.68 7.10 -19.66
C PHE A 162 13.71 8.23 -20.07
N GLY A 163 13.83 9.41 -19.44
CA GLY A 163 13.06 10.60 -19.77
C GLY A 163 11.67 10.68 -19.13
N VAL A 164 11.31 9.76 -18.23
CA VAL A 164 10.02 9.80 -17.50
C VAL A 164 10.25 10.34 -16.09
N GLY A 165 9.87 11.59 -15.90
CA GLY A 165 10.08 12.28 -14.63
C GLY A 165 9.01 11.98 -13.60
N TYR A 166 9.30 12.42 -12.37
CA TYR A 166 8.45 12.24 -11.20
C TYR A 166 7.02 12.77 -11.38
N LEU A 167 6.86 13.97 -11.97
CA LEU A 167 5.53 14.54 -12.21
C LEU A 167 4.74 13.78 -13.28
N GLN A 168 5.40 13.31 -14.33
CA GLN A 168 4.76 12.49 -15.35
C GLN A 168 4.28 11.17 -14.77
N LEU A 169 5.11 10.51 -13.93
CA LEU A 169 4.69 9.32 -13.20
C LEU A 169 3.41 9.58 -12.40
N LEU A 170 3.37 10.65 -11.60
CA LEU A 170 2.19 11.00 -10.81
C LEU A 170 1.00 11.39 -11.68
N ALA A 171 1.21 12.12 -12.77
CA ALA A 171 0.16 12.51 -13.72
C ALA A 171 -0.51 11.30 -14.39
N VAL A 172 0.19 10.18 -14.50
CA VAL A 172 -0.37 8.91 -14.99
C VAL A 172 -0.98 8.11 -13.86
N MET A 173 -0.27 7.91 -12.74
CA MET A 173 -0.68 7.00 -11.68
C MET A 173 -1.86 7.50 -10.86
N ILE A 174 -1.93 8.80 -10.58
CA ILE A 174 -3.05 9.38 -9.81
C ILE A 174 -4.38 9.14 -10.53
N PRO A 175 -4.60 9.59 -11.77
CA PRO A 175 -5.87 9.35 -12.45
C PRO A 175 -6.11 7.88 -12.78
N ALA A 176 -5.09 7.10 -13.15
CA ALA A 176 -5.26 5.69 -13.48
C ALA A 176 -5.80 4.88 -12.28
N THR A 177 -5.19 5.05 -11.10
CA THR A 177 -5.64 4.33 -9.90
C THR A 177 -6.94 4.87 -9.34
N PHE A 178 -7.18 6.18 -9.41
CA PHE A 178 -8.43 6.79 -8.95
C PHE A 178 -9.63 6.35 -9.80
N LEU A 179 -9.52 6.40 -11.12
CA LEU A 179 -10.60 6.00 -12.02
C LEU A 179 -10.90 4.50 -11.93
N ALA A 180 -9.92 3.66 -11.63
CA ALA A 180 -10.11 2.23 -11.43
C ALA A 180 -10.94 1.89 -10.17
N ILE A 181 -11.11 2.82 -9.23
CA ILE A 181 -11.99 2.64 -8.07
C ILE A 181 -13.44 2.36 -8.50
N PHE A 182 -13.92 2.99 -9.56
CA PHE A 182 -15.34 2.87 -9.95
C PHE A 182 -15.72 1.47 -10.45
N PRO A 183 -15.01 0.86 -11.44
CA PRO A 183 -15.29 -0.51 -11.84
C PRO A 183 -15.00 -1.52 -10.70
N MET A 184 -14.00 -1.29 -9.88
CA MET A 184 -13.73 -2.09 -8.68
C MET A 184 -14.91 -2.06 -7.71
N ALA A 185 -15.44 -0.87 -7.38
CA ALA A 185 -16.57 -0.71 -6.48
C ALA A 185 -17.84 -1.34 -7.07
N TRP A 186 -18.03 -1.27 -8.39
CA TRP A 186 -19.13 -1.92 -9.08
C TRP A 186 -19.07 -3.44 -8.95
N ILE A 187 -17.89 -4.06 -9.12
CA ILE A 187 -17.69 -5.50 -8.89
C ILE A 187 -17.94 -5.84 -7.41
N ALA A 188 -17.30 -5.08 -6.48
CA ALA A 188 -17.49 -5.29 -5.06
C ALA A 188 -18.96 -5.25 -4.64
N ASN A 189 -19.75 -4.34 -5.22
CA ASN A 189 -21.16 -4.20 -4.91
C ASN A 189 -22.02 -5.39 -5.38
N ARG A 190 -21.52 -6.18 -6.33
CA ARG A 190 -22.17 -7.40 -6.83
C ARG A 190 -21.71 -8.68 -6.16
N THR A 191 -20.70 -8.61 -5.27
CA THR A 191 -20.21 -9.79 -4.57
C THR A 191 -21.03 -10.09 -3.31
N GLY A 192 -21.25 -11.38 -3.07
CA GLY A 192 -21.98 -11.88 -1.89
C GLY A 192 -23.48 -11.58 -1.90
N SER A 193 -24.23 -12.31 -1.07
CA SER A 193 -25.66 -12.09 -0.83
C SER A 193 -25.90 -10.78 -0.09
N GLU A 194 -27.15 -10.29 -0.09
CA GLU A 194 -27.55 -9.17 0.76
C GLU A 194 -27.32 -9.53 2.26
N LEU A 195 -27.01 -8.53 3.08
CA LEU A 195 -26.67 -8.75 4.49
C LEU A 195 -27.78 -9.51 5.23
N SER A 196 -29.02 -9.13 4.99
CA SER A 196 -30.19 -9.79 5.60
C SER A 196 -30.38 -11.26 5.19
N GLN A 197 -29.75 -11.70 4.12
CA GLN A 197 -29.83 -13.08 3.61
C GLN A 197 -28.58 -13.91 3.95
N ASP A 198 -27.54 -13.31 4.57
CA ASP A 198 -26.32 -14.02 4.93
C ASP A 198 -26.55 -14.89 6.19
N PRO A 199 -26.43 -16.23 6.09
CA PRO A 199 -26.70 -17.12 7.22
C PRO A 199 -25.69 -16.93 8.37
N VAL A 200 -24.47 -16.48 8.09
CA VAL A 200 -23.47 -16.18 9.13
C VAL A 200 -23.88 -14.92 9.90
N TYR A 201 -24.29 -13.88 9.19
CA TYR A 201 -24.80 -12.67 9.82
C TYR A 201 -26.03 -12.95 10.69
N GLN A 202 -27.00 -13.69 10.17
CA GLN A 202 -28.22 -14.02 10.91
C GLN A 202 -27.92 -14.80 12.21
N ARG A 203 -27.01 -15.77 12.13
CA ARG A 203 -26.58 -16.52 13.32
C ARG A 203 -25.88 -15.60 14.34
N ARG A 204 -24.90 -14.78 13.90
CA ARG A 204 -24.18 -13.83 14.77
C ARG A 204 -25.11 -12.79 15.39
N LEU A 205 -26.13 -12.36 14.65
CA LEU A 205 -27.15 -11.44 15.15
C LEU A 205 -28.01 -12.11 16.25
N ALA A 206 -28.42 -13.37 16.04
CA ALA A 206 -29.18 -14.15 17.04
C ALA A 206 -28.36 -14.45 18.32
N GLU A 207 -27.04 -14.64 18.17
CA GLU A 207 -26.09 -14.83 19.26
C GLU A 207 -25.71 -13.51 19.97
N GLY A 208 -26.18 -12.36 19.51
CA GLY A 208 -25.88 -11.05 20.10
C GLY A 208 -24.45 -10.56 19.87
N LEU A 209 -23.75 -11.13 18.88
CA LEU A 209 -22.36 -10.81 18.53
C LEU A 209 -22.23 -9.60 17.60
N VAL A 210 -23.35 -9.13 17.05
CA VAL A 210 -23.36 -7.95 16.16
C VAL A 210 -23.79 -6.73 16.95
N ALA A 211 -22.91 -5.77 17.11
CA ALA A 211 -23.21 -4.51 17.76
C ALA A 211 -24.20 -3.68 16.90
N LYS A 212 -25.14 -3.01 17.56
CA LYS A 212 -25.96 -2.00 16.87
C LYS A 212 -25.07 -0.87 16.37
N PRO A 213 -25.37 -0.30 15.19
CA PRO A 213 -24.61 0.86 14.71
C PRO A 213 -24.58 1.95 15.77
N ALA A 214 -23.39 2.37 16.15
CA ALA A 214 -23.22 3.44 17.12
C ALA A 214 -23.65 4.77 16.50
N ALA A 215 -24.47 5.55 17.24
CA ALA A 215 -24.72 6.92 16.86
C ALA A 215 -23.39 7.68 16.86
N ARG A 216 -23.22 8.58 15.87
CA ARG A 216 -22.01 9.39 15.80
C ARG A 216 -21.77 10.13 17.13
N ALA A 217 -20.64 9.86 17.77
CA ALA A 217 -20.22 10.62 18.92
C ALA A 217 -19.95 12.08 18.52
N HIS A 218 -20.29 13.01 19.38
CA HIS A 218 -19.96 14.41 19.15
C HIS A 218 -18.44 14.58 19.34
N TYR A 219 -17.71 14.51 18.22
CA TYR A 219 -16.27 14.69 18.25
C TYR A 219 -15.91 16.18 18.24
N VAL A 220 -15.18 16.60 19.25
CA VAL A 220 -14.57 17.93 19.34
C VAL A 220 -13.06 17.75 19.13
N PRO A 221 -12.51 18.24 18.01
CA PRO A 221 -11.10 18.06 17.73
C PRO A 221 -10.24 18.76 18.81
N PRO A 222 -9.20 18.10 19.34
CA PRO A 222 -8.21 18.74 20.20
C PRO A 222 -7.60 19.98 19.54
N ARG A 223 -7.12 20.93 20.36
CA ARG A 223 -6.57 22.20 19.85
C ARG A 223 -5.45 22.03 18.82
N GLY A 224 -4.67 20.94 18.90
CA GLY A 224 -3.57 20.62 17.99
C GLY A 224 -3.97 19.88 16.70
N ALA A 225 -5.17 19.27 16.64
CA ALA A 225 -5.57 18.33 15.59
C ALA A 225 -5.52 18.96 14.19
N LYS A 226 -6.14 20.11 14.00
CA LYS A 226 -6.15 20.80 12.69
C LYS A 226 -4.77 21.30 12.29
N ALA A 227 -4.00 21.80 13.25
CA ALA A 227 -2.64 22.29 13.00
C ALA A 227 -1.73 21.13 12.57
N SER A 228 -1.80 19.98 13.25
CA SER A 228 -0.99 18.80 12.91
C SER A 228 -1.28 18.28 11.51
N VAL A 229 -2.55 18.23 11.09
CA VAL A 229 -2.94 17.89 9.72
C VAL A 229 -2.41 18.93 8.73
N GLY A 230 -2.56 20.21 9.02
CA GLY A 230 -2.05 21.30 8.15
C GLY A 230 -0.54 21.24 7.96
N ILE A 231 0.25 20.99 9.03
CA ILE A 231 1.71 20.85 8.97
C ILE A 231 2.07 19.62 8.13
N PHE A 232 1.39 18.49 8.35
CA PHE A 232 1.65 17.26 7.62
C PHE A 232 1.36 17.42 6.11
N LEU A 233 0.23 18.03 5.74
CA LEU A 233 -0.10 18.32 4.34
C LEU A 233 0.89 19.33 3.72
N ALA A 234 1.31 20.35 4.45
CA ALA A 234 2.34 21.26 4.00
C ALA A 234 3.68 20.54 3.74
N ALA A 235 4.07 19.61 4.60
CA ALA A 235 5.27 18.80 4.40
C ALA A 235 5.18 17.95 3.11
N ILE A 236 4.02 17.37 2.81
CA ILE A 236 3.80 16.64 1.54
C ILE A 236 3.99 17.58 0.34
N VAL A 237 3.41 18.76 0.40
CA VAL A 237 3.56 19.78 -0.67
C VAL A 237 5.04 20.17 -0.84
N VAL A 238 5.77 20.37 0.27
CA VAL A 238 7.20 20.69 0.23
C VAL A 238 8.01 19.55 -0.40
N VAL A 239 7.71 18.30 -0.06
CA VAL A 239 8.33 17.12 -0.70
C VAL A 239 8.08 17.13 -2.21
N MET A 240 6.84 17.35 -2.63
CA MET A 240 6.47 17.38 -4.06
C MET A 240 7.20 18.50 -4.80
N VAL A 241 7.19 19.72 -4.24
CA VAL A 241 7.87 20.88 -4.83
C VAL A 241 9.37 20.62 -4.92
N TYR A 242 9.98 20.15 -3.83
CA TYR A 242 11.42 19.86 -3.82
C TYR A 242 11.80 18.78 -4.84
N ALA A 243 11.07 17.67 -4.86
CA ALA A 243 11.31 16.58 -5.83
C ALA A 243 11.15 17.06 -7.29
N THR A 244 10.26 18.03 -7.53
CA THR A 244 10.09 18.67 -8.84
C THR A 244 11.29 19.55 -9.20
N LEU A 245 11.75 20.39 -8.25
CA LEU A 245 12.86 21.33 -8.48
C LEU A 245 14.18 20.64 -8.79
N ILE A 246 14.43 19.43 -8.22
CA ILE A 246 15.64 18.62 -8.44
C ILE A 246 15.50 17.63 -9.60
N SER A 247 14.32 17.54 -10.24
CA SER A 247 14.12 16.60 -11.36
C SER A 247 14.90 17.06 -12.60
N GLU A 248 15.44 16.11 -13.37
CA GLU A 248 16.18 16.41 -14.61
C GLU A 248 15.35 17.20 -15.63
N GLN A 249 14.04 17.02 -15.65
CA GLN A 249 13.14 17.70 -16.58
C GLN A 249 12.93 19.18 -16.26
N VAL A 250 12.92 19.57 -14.98
CA VAL A 250 12.76 20.96 -14.57
C VAL A 250 14.12 21.65 -14.44
N GLY A 251 15.15 20.92 -13.98
CA GLY A 251 16.54 21.34 -13.96
C GLY A 251 16.87 22.61 -13.19
N LEU A 252 15.97 23.05 -12.28
CA LEU A 252 16.20 24.28 -11.49
C LEU A 252 17.31 24.10 -10.44
N ILE A 253 17.49 22.90 -9.92
CA ILE A 253 18.56 22.53 -9.01
C ILE A 253 19.29 21.33 -9.61
N GLN A 254 20.40 21.59 -10.29
CA GLN A 254 21.16 20.55 -11.02
C GLN A 254 22.04 19.70 -10.10
N GLU A 255 22.54 20.28 -9.01
CA GLU A 255 23.35 19.58 -8.00
C GLU A 255 22.69 19.73 -6.63
N PRO A 256 21.67 18.92 -6.31
CA PRO A 256 21.00 19.02 -5.02
C PRO A 256 21.93 18.60 -3.89
N THR A 257 22.08 19.47 -2.88
CA THR A 257 22.84 19.15 -1.65
C THR A 257 22.19 18.04 -0.84
N ILE A 258 20.89 17.82 -1.01
CA ILE A 258 20.14 16.74 -0.35
C ILE A 258 19.45 15.93 -1.45
N PRO A 259 19.86 14.68 -1.68
CA PRO A 259 19.18 13.81 -2.65
C PRO A 259 17.69 13.58 -2.29
N ARG A 260 16.90 13.09 -3.24
CA ARG A 260 15.43 12.99 -3.09
C ARG A 260 15.00 12.16 -1.87
N ASN A 261 15.60 11.00 -1.66
CA ASN A 261 15.22 10.10 -0.57
C ASN A 261 15.50 10.72 0.79
N GLU A 262 16.68 11.32 0.94
CA GLU A 262 17.13 12.01 2.15
C GLU A 262 16.29 13.26 2.42
N ALA A 263 15.88 13.98 1.38
CA ALA A 263 14.98 15.13 1.49
C ALA A 263 13.60 14.70 2.04
N ILE A 264 13.03 13.62 1.53
CA ILE A 264 11.76 13.09 2.06
C ILE A 264 11.91 12.74 3.53
N MET A 265 12.99 12.02 3.91
CA MET A 265 13.25 11.66 5.30
C MET A 265 13.39 12.89 6.20
N ALA A 266 14.20 13.86 5.78
CA ALA A 266 14.44 15.08 6.56
C ALA A 266 13.18 15.95 6.71
N ILE A 267 12.41 16.14 5.63
CA ILE A 267 11.17 16.92 5.64
C ILE A 267 10.13 16.25 6.56
N MET A 268 9.98 14.93 6.48
CA MET A 268 9.02 14.20 7.32
C MET A 268 9.41 14.22 8.80
N LEU A 269 10.69 14.06 9.14
CA LEU A 269 11.16 14.22 10.52
C LEU A 269 11.00 15.67 11.01
N GLY A 270 11.27 16.65 10.16
CA GLY A 270 11.02 18.07 10.44
C GLY A 270 9.54 18.35 10.71
N ALA A 271 8.64 17.73 9.92
CA ALA A 271 7.20 17.81 10.15
C ALA A 271 6.81 17.19 11.49
N ALA A 272 7.34 16.01 11.83
CA ALA A 272 7.12 15.38 13.13
C ALA A 272 7.54 16.29 14.29
N ALA A 273 8.76 16.84 14.22
CA ALA A 273 9.28 17.77 15.22
C ALA A 273 8.40 19.03 15.34
N THR A 274 8.00 19.63 14.22
CA THR A 274 7.15 20.82 14.18
C THR A 274 5.77 20.52 14.80
N ILE A 275 5.17 19.37 14.50
CA ILE A 275 3.91 18.94 15.10
C ILE A 275 4.07 18.85 16.62
N VAL A 276 5.07 18.11 17.12
CA VAL A 276 5.32 17.93 18.55
C VAL A 276 5.52 19.28 19.26
N LEU A 277 6.30 20.18 18.69
CA LEU A 277 6.57 21.50 19.28
C LEU A 277 5.32 22.39 19.34
N ILE A 278 4.55 22.44 18.25
CA ILE A 278 3.35 23.29 18.17
C ILE A 278 2.21 22.74 19.02
N THR A 279 2.01 21.43 19.00
CA THR A 279 0.92 20.77 19.74
C THR A 279 1.28 20.48 21.19
N ARG A 280 2.56 20.62 21.57
CA ARG A 280 3.11 20.34 22.90
C ARG A 280 2.82 18.93 23.37
N THR A 281 2.80 17.98 22.45
CA THR A 281 2.64 16.56 22.75
C THR A 281 3.94 15.95 23.24
N THR A 282 3.86 14.90 24.07
CA THR A 282 5.04 14.23 24.61
C THR A 282 5.59 13.25 23.57
N ALA A 283 6.78 13.52 23.03
CA ALA A 283 7.37 12.72 21.97
C ALA A 283 7.49 11.22 22.31
N ALA A 284 7.73 10.88 23.58
CA ALA A 284 7.80 9.49 24.04
C ALA A 284 6.47 8.72 23.83
N GLU A 285 5.33 9.41 23.83
CA GLU A 285 4.02 8.77 23.63
C GLU A 285 3.80 8.39 22.15
N ILE A 286 4.56 8.92 21.22
CA ILE A 286 4.53 8.54 19.80
C ILE A 286 4.75 7.04 19.64
N LEU A 287 5.65 6.45 20.42
CA LEU A 287 5.96 5.01 20.42
C LEU A 287 4.74 4.14 20.77
N ASN A 288 3.78 4.71 21.49
CA ASN A 288 2.55 4.04 21.93
C ASN A 288 1.42 4.16 20.91
N THR A 289 1.55 4.99 19.87
CA THR A 289 0.51 5.15 18.85
C THR A 289 0.37 3.88 18.01
N GLN A 290 -0.85 3.60 17.58
CA GLN A 290 -1.11 2.44 16.72
C GLN A 290 -0.37 2.54 15.39
N VAL A 291 -0.33 3.74 14.79
CA VAL A 291 0.36 3.98 13.52
C VAL A 291 1.86 3.67 13.65
N PHE A 292 2.51 4.11 14.74
CA PHE A 292 3.94 3.84 14.93
C PHE A 292 4.21 2.34 15.08
N ARG A 293 3.45 1.63 15.92
CA ARG A 293 3.61 0.19 16.14
C ARG A 293 3.39 -0.61 14.87
N SER A 294 2.30 -0.31 14.14
CA SER A 294 1.99 -0.99 12.87
C SER A 294 3.04 -0.68 11.80
N GLY A 295 3.51 0.56 11.75
CA GLY A 295 4.51 0.98 10.80
C GLY A 295 5.88 0.37 11.07
N MET A 296 6.31 0.29 12.33
CA MET A 296 7.57 -0.39 12.69
C MET A 296 7.49 -1.89 12.43
N SER A 297 6.33 -2.51 12.69
CA SER A 297 6.09 -3.90 12.28
C SER A 297 6.24 -4.08 10.76
N ALA A 298 5.69 -3.15 9.97
CA ALA A 298 5.84 -3.17 8.52
C ALA A 298 7.30 -3.01 8.08
N CYS A 299 8.09 -2.15 8.75
CA CYS A 299 9.52 -2.01 8.48
C CYS A 299 10.27 -3.33 8.66
N VAL A 300 10.01 -4.05 9.76
CA VAL A 300 10.62 -5.37 10.02
C VAL A 300 10.16 -6.41 8.98
N CYS A 301 8.88 -6.37 8.58
CA CYS A 301 8.39 -7.24 7.52
C CYS A 301 9.10 -6.96 6.19
N VAL A 302 9.21 -5.68 5.81
CA VAL A 302 9.93 -5.28 4.59
C VAL A 302 11.41 -5.69 4.66
N LEU A 303 12.06 -5.46 5.81
CA LEU A 303 13.44 -5.87 6.03
C LEU A 303 13.64 -7.35 5.71
N GLY A 304 12.86 -8.24 6.32
CA GLY A 304 13.07 -9.69 6.17
C GLY A 304 12.63 -10.21 4.80
N VAL A 305 11.40 -9.89 4.37
CA VAL A 305 10.83 -10.45 3.13
C VAL A 305 11.47 -9.84 1.89
N ALA A 306 11.71 -8.52 1.88
CA ALA A 306 12.37 -7.91 0.73
C ALA A 306 13.84 -8.36 0.61
N TRP A 307 14.55 -8.50 1.73
CA TRP A 307 15.90 -9.07 1.72
C TRP A 307 15.91 -10.48 1.13
N LEU A 308 15.03 -11.36 1.61
CA LEU A 308 14.88 -12.73 1.08
C LEU A 308 14.58 -12.73 -0.42
N GLY A 309 13.57 -11.96 -0.84
CA GLY A 309 13.15 -11.88 -2.23
C GLY A 309 14.23 -11.32 -3.14
N THR A 310 14.87 -10.20 -2.73
CA THR A 310 15.95 -9.58 -3.50
C THR A 310 17.18 -10.49 -3.59
N THR A 311 17.56 -11.17 -2.50
CA THR A 311 18.65 -12.14 -2.49
C THR A 311 18.40 -13.28 -3.48
N PHE A 312 17.18 -13.85 -3.48
CA PHE A 312 16.79 -14.89 -4.42
C PHE A 312 16.81 -14.40 -5.87
N ILE A 313 16.17 -13.25 -6.14
CA ILE A 313 16.07 -12.69 -7.50
C ILE A 313 17.45 -12.32 -8.03
N ASN A 314 18.29 -11.65 -7.25
CA ASN A 314 19.65 -11.29 -7.69
C ASN A 314 20.49 -12.51 -8.03
N HIS A 315 20.34 -13.62 -7.29
CA HIS A 315 21.08 -14.85 -7.57
C HIS A 315 20.62 -15.55 -8.86
N TYR A 316 19.33 -15.44 -9.20
CA TYR A 316 18.74 -16.08 -10.38
C TYR A 316 18.38 -15.10 -11.49
N ILE A 317 18.92 -13.86 -11.46
CA ILE A 317 18.53 -12.80 -12.41
C ILE A 317 18.80 -13.22 -13.86
N ASP A 318 19.94 -13.83 -14.12
CA ASP A 318 20.32 -14.27 -15.46
C ASP A 318 19.42 -15.42 -15.96
N ASP A 319 19.08 -16.38 -15.08
CA ASP A 319 18.14 -17.45 -15.40
C ASP A 319 16.74 -16.90 -15.68
N ILE A 320 16.28 -15.93 -14.87
CA ILE A 320 15.00 -15.26 -15.04
C ILE A 320 14.98 -14.44 -16.35
N GLN A 321 16.05 -13.70 -16.63
CA GLN A 321 16.17 -12.91 -17.87
C GLN A 321 16.21 -13.83 -19.10
N SER A 322 16.98 -14.93 -19.07
CA SER A 322 17.03 -15.88 -20.18
C SER A 322 15.72 -16.61 -20.41
N ALA A 323 14.99 -16.94 -19.35
CA ALA A 323 13.71 -17.64 -19.46
C ALA A 323 12.55 -16.72 -19.84
N ALA A 324 12.58 -15.45 -19.38
CA ALA A 324 11.49 -14.49 -19.53
C ALA A 324 11.77 -13.43 -20.59
N GLY A 325 13.04 -13.16 -20.94
CA GLY A 325 13.45 -12.07 -21.80
C GLY A 325 12.81 -12.13 -23.19
N ASP A 326 12.88 -13.26 -23.86
CA ASP A 326 12.28 -13.46 -25.19
C ASP A 326 10.75 -13.30 -25.17
N VAL A 327 10.12 -13.79 -24.10
CA VAL A 327 8.66 -13.72 -23.93
C VAL A 327 8.22 -12.29 -23.59
N LEU A 328 8.95 -11.61 -22.70
CA LEU A 328 8.64 -10.23 -22.33
C LEU A 328 8.91 -9.22 -23.46
N THR A 329 9.96 -9.43 -24.27
CA THR A 329 10.21 -8.58 -25.44
C THR A 329 9.17 -8.79 -26.53
N ALA A 330 8.72 -10.03 -26.74
CA ALA A 330 7.64 -10.32 -27.69
C ALA A 330 6.26 -9.85 -27.19
N GLN A 331 6.01 -9.88 -25.88
CA GLN A 331 4.75 -9.50 -25.27
C GLN A 331 4.96 -8.62 -24.01
N PRO A 332 5.28 -7.35 -24.16
CA PRO A 332 5.67 -6.45 -23.05
C PRO A 332 4.61 -6.29 -21.95
N TRP A 333 3.32 -6.45 -22.28
CA TRP A 333 2.22 -6.38 -21.31
C TRP A 333 2.28 -7.47 -20.23
N LEU A 334 2.99 -8.60 -20.50
CA LEU A 334 3.21 -9.65 -19.51
C LEU A 334 4.02 -9.17 -18.30
N LEU A 335 4.74 -8.05 -18.40
CA LEU A 335 5.39 -7.44 -17.25
C LEU A 335 4.38 -7.19 -16.11
N ALA A 336 3.17 -6.74 -16.43
CA ALA A 336 2.13 -6.54 -15.41
C ALA A 336 1.76 -7.85 -14.71
N VAL A 337 1.73 -8.98 -15.43
CA VAL A 337 1.46 -10.30 -14.85
C VAL A 337 2.62 -10.74 -13.95
N VAL A 338 3.85 -10.55 -14.38
CA VAL A 338 5.06 -10.87 -13.59
C VAL A 338 5.08 -10.05 -12.29
N LEU A 339 4.83 -8.73 -12.38
CA LEU A 339 4.77 -7.85 -11.23
C LEU A 339 3.62 -8.24 -10.28
N PHE A 340 2.45 -8.61 -10.83
CA PHE A 340 1.30 -9.08 -10.06
C PHE A 340 1.63 -10.33 -9.23
N VAL A 341 2.21 -11.35 -9.87
CA VAL A 341 2.60 -12.59 -9.20
C VAL A 341 3.69 -12.31 -8.15
N ALA A 342 4.74 -11.58 -8.52
CA ALA A 342 5.83 -11.24 -7.61
C ALA A 342 5.34 -10.45 -6.40
N ALA A 343 4.48 -9.44 -6.59
CA ALA A 343 3.93 -8.63 -5.50
C ALA A 343 3.09 -9.46 -4.53
N SER A 344 2.34 -10.44 -5.05
CA SER A 344 1.54 -11.34 -4.22
C SER A 344 2.39 -12.22 -3.29
N LEU A 345 3.66 -12.44 -3.64
CA LEU A 345 4.62 -13.24 -2.87
C LEU A 345 5.51 -12.37 -1.97
N LEU A 346 5.91 -11.19 -2.43
CA LEU A 346 6.85 -10.30 -1.73
C LEU A 346 6.17 -9.40 -0.69
N TYR A 347 4.86 -9.25 -0.71
CA TYR A 347 4.08 -8.40 0.21
C TYR A 347 4.54 -6.94 0.31
N SER A 348 5.21 -6.42 -0.73
CA SER A 348 5.73 -5.07 -0.74
C SER A 348 5.77 -4.50 -2.16
N GLN A 349 5.06 -3.40 -2.40
CA GLN A 349 5.08 -2.69 -3.68
C GLN A 349 6.49 -2.20 -4.03
N ALA A 350 7.15 -1.56 -3.06
CA ALA A 350 8.48 -1.00 -3.26
C ALA A 350 9.53 -2.09 -3.50
N ALA A 351 9.48 -3.19 -2.74
CA ALA A 351 10.41 -4.30 -2.94
C ALA A 351 10.21 -4.96 -4.31
N THR A 352 8.96 -5.17 -4.73
CA THR A 352 8.64 -5.74 -6.05
C THR A 352 9.13 -4.85 -7.18
N ALA A 353 8.87 -3.54 -7.10
CA ALA A 353 9.35 -2.60 -8.09
C ALA A 353 10.88 -2.58 -8.16
N LYS A 354 11.55 -2.47 -7.00
CA LYS A 354 13.03 -2.44 -6.91
C LYS A 354 13.68 -3.70 -7.49
N ALA A 355 13.07 -4.86 -7.26
CA ALA A 355 13.60 -6.13 -7.74
C ALA A 355 13.43 -6.33 -9.26
N LEU A 356 12.32 -5.93 -9.84
CA LEU A 356 11.93 -6.34 -11.19
C LEU A 356 11.96 -5.23 -12.24
N ILE A 357 11.71 -3.96 -11.87
CA ILE A 357 11.67 -2.86 -12.84
C ILE A 357 13.03 -2.60 -13.51
N PRO A 358 14.18 -2.55 -12.79
CA PRO A 358 15.48 -2.37 -13.41
C PRO A 358 15.81 -3.50 -14.40
N ALA A 359 15.50 -4.75 -14.03
CA ALA A 359 15.70 -5.90 -14.90
C ALA A 359 14.83 -5.81 -16.18
N ALA A 360 13.56 -5.41 -16.04
CA ALA A 360 12.66 -5.21 -17.17
C ALA A 360 13.17 -4.14 -18.13
N LEU A 361 13.63 -3.00 -17.60
CA LEU A 361 14.23 -1.92 -18.40
C LEU A 361 15.54 -2.37 -19.08
N ALA A 362 16.37 -3.14 -18.38
CA ALA A 362 17.64 -3.65 -18.92
C ALA A 362 17.45 -4.63 -20.08
N ILE A 363 16.36 -5.41 -20.12
CA ILE A 363 16.03 -6.28 -21.27
C ILE A 363 15.28 -5.56 -22.39
N GLY A 364 15.13 -4.22 -22.31
CA GLY A 364 14.56 -3.41 -23.39
C GLY A 364 13.05 -3.17 -23.31
N ILE A 365 12.40 -3.47 -22.17
CA ILE A 365 11.01 -3.05 -21.96
C ILE A 365 10.92 -1.51 -21.96
N SER A 366 9.95 -0.96 -22.70
CA SER A 366 9.81 0.49 -22.80
C SER A 366 9.45 1.12 -21.45
N PRO A 367 9.91 2.37 -21.18
CA PRO A 367 9.53 3.12 -19.97
C PRO A 367 8.03 3.26 -19.81
N LEU A 368 7.28 3.46 -20.90
CA LEU A 368 5.82 3.50 -20.90
C LEU A 368 5.21 2.18 -20.37
N THR A 369 5.73 1.05 -20.84
CA THR A 369 5.25 -0.26 -20.39
C THR A 369 5.55 -0.49 -18.92
N ALA A 370 6.76 -0.14 -18.46
CA ALA A 370 7.15 -0.25 -17.07
C ALA A 370 6.25 0.63 -16.17
N LEU A 371 5.98 1.87 -16.60
CA LEU A 371 5.07 2.80 -15.94
C LEU A 371 3.63 2.27 -15.90
N ALA A 372 3.09 1.83 -17.03
CA ALA A 372 1.73 1.31 -17.13
C ALA A 372 1.53 0.02 -16.32
N ALA A 373 2.54 -0.84 -16.22
CA ALA A 373 2.51 -2.06 -15.42
C ALA A 373 2.66 -1.82 -13.92
N PHE A 374 3.12 -0.65 -13.49
CA PHE A 374 3.42 -0.34 -12.09
C PHE A 374 2.26 -0.58 -11.11
N PRO A 375 0.97 -0.33 -11.41
CA PRO A 375 -0.14 -0.68 -10.52
C PRO A 375 -0.17 -2.15 -10.11
N ALA A 376 0.38 -3.06 -10.92
CA ALA A 376 0.39 -4.49 -10.63
C ALA A 376 1.22 -4.87 -9.39
N VAL A 377 2.17 -4.03 -8.96
CA VAL A 377 2.91 -4.24 -7.70
C VAL A 377 2.01 -4.15 -6.45
N SER A 378 0.77 -3.71 -6.61
CA SER A 378 -0.21 -3.62 -5.51
C SER A 378 -1.01 -4.92 -5.29
N ALA A 379 -0.63 -6.04 -5.90
CA ALA A 379 -1.31 -7.33 -5.80
C ALA A 379 -1.12 -8.05 -4.43
N LEU A 380 -1.02 -7.30 -3.35
CA LEU A 380 -0.77 -7.82 -1.99
C LEU A 380 -1.99 -8.52 -1.38
N PHE A 381 -3.14 -8.40 -2.03
CA PHE A 381 -4.41 -8.97 -1.59
C PHE A 381 -4.66 -10.39 -2.11
N VAL A 382 -3.85 -10.89 -3.02
CA VAL A 382 -4.07 -12.21 -3.66
C VAL A 382 -4.05 -13.33 -2.63
N LEU A 383 -3.06 -13.30 -1.74
CA LEU A 383 -3.03 -14.16 -0.56
C LEU A 383 -3.64 -13.38 0.62
N PRO A 384 -4.67 -13.93 1.31
CA PRO A 384 -5.43 -13.20 2.32
C PRO A 384 -4.71 -13.11 3.67
N THR A 385 -3.42 -12.85 3.66
CA THR A 385 -2.54 -12.80 4.83
C THR A 385 -1.94 -11.40 5.06
N TYR A 386 -2.22 -10.46 4.15
CA TYR A 386 -1.75 -9.09 4.30
C TYR A 386 -2.49 -8.37 5.44
N PRO A 387 -1.79 -7.60 6.30
CA PRO A 387 -2.34 -7.07 7.55
C PRO A 387 -3.67 -6.31 7.42
N THR A 388 -3.85 -5.50 6.37
CA THR A 388 -5.09 -4.74 6.17
C THR A 388 -6.29 -5.61 5.82
N LEU A 389 -6.06 -6.76 5.15
CA LEU A 389 -7.13 -7.72 4.86
C LEU A 389 -7.59 -8.42 6.15
N LEU A 390 -6.62 -8.87 6.96
CA LEU A 390 -6.91 -9.53 8.24
C LEU A 390 -7.66 -8.58 9.18
N ALA A 391 -7.22 -7.33 9.26
CA ALA A 391 -7.92 -6.33 10.06
C ALA A 391 -9.35 -6.08 9.59
N ALA A 392 -9.59 -6.03 8.27
CA ALA A 392 -10.94 -5.89 7.74
C ALA A 392 -11.84 -7.09 8.11
N VAL A 393 -11.28 -8.30 8.17
CA VAL A 393 -12.00 -9.51 8.63
C VAL A 393 -12.32 -9.43 10.12
N GLU A 394 -11.36 -8.99 10.94
CA GLU A 394 -11.51 -8.89 12.40
C GLU A 394 -12.47 -7.75 12.82
N MET A 395 -12.44 -6.64 12.10
CA MET A 395 -13.28 -5.47 12.42
C MET A 395 -14.74 -5.63 11.97
N ASP A 396 -15.04 -6.56 11.07
CA ASP A 396 -16.41 -6.84 10.63
C ASP A 396 -17.13 -7.81 11.58
N ASP A 397 -17.81 -7.25 12.58
CA ASP A 397 -18.61 -8.00 13.54
C ASP A 397 -19.79 -8.75 12.91
N THR A 398 -20.22 -8.39 11.69
CA THR A 398 -21.27 -9.11 10.97
C THR A 398 -20.80 -10.47 10.44
N GLY A 399 -19.47 -10.69 10.35
CA GLY A 399 -18.88 -11.90 9.77
C GLY A 399 -19.09 -12.01 8.25
N SER A 400 -19.48 -10.92 7.58
CA SER A 400 -19.66 -10.89 6.14
C SER A 400 -18.31 -10.85 5.40
N THR A 401 -17.31 -10.21 5.99
CA THR A 401 -15.93 -10.18 5.50
C THR A 401 -15.19 -11.38 6.06
N ARG A 402 -15.06 -12.43 5.25
CA ARG A 402 -14.46 -13.68 5.70
C ARG A 402 -13.60 -14.31 4.62
N ILE A 403 -12.59 -15.05 5.05
CA ILE A 403 -11.78 -15.90 4.19
C ILE A 403 -12.45 -17.27 4.16
N GLY A 404 -12.79 -17.77 2.96
CA GLY A 404 -13.44 -19.05 2.78
C GLY A 404 -12.48 -20.23 2.94
N LYS A 405 -12.97 -21.44 2.67
CA LYS A 405 -12.21 -22.69 2.82
C LYS A 405 -10.94 -22.73 1.95
N TYR A 406 -10.97 -22.09 0.79
CA TYR A 406 -9.85 -22.02 -0.15
C TYR A 406 -9.19 -20.65 -0.08
N VAL A 407 -7.86 -20.59 -0.28
CA VAL A 407 -7.04 -19.38 -0.19
C VAL A 407 -7.58 -18.23 -1.03
N PHE A 408 -8.08 -18.52 -2.23
CA PHE A 408 -8.59 -17.50 -3.16
C PHE A 408 -10.09 -17.17 -2.99
N ASN A 409 -10.76 -17.80 -2.02
CA ASN A 409 -12.18 -17.53 -1.75
C ASN A 409 -12.35 -16.44 -0.69
N HIS A 410 -12.12 -15.20 -1.07
CA HIS A 410 -12.28 -14.04 -0.19
C HIS A 410 -12.77 -12.82 -0.99
N PRO A 411 -13.44 -11.84 -0.35
CA PRO A 411 -14.11 -10.72 -1.03
C PRO A 411 -13.14 -9.73 -1.69
N PHE A 412 -11.84 -9.79 -1.40
CA PHE A 412 -10.84 -8.86 -1.92
C PHE A 412 -10.35 -9.24 -3.34
N LEU A 413 -10.43 -10.52 -3.73
CA LEU A 413 -9.75 -11.00 -4.93
C LEU A 413 -10.33 -10.37 -6.22
N ALA A 414 -11.61 -10.55 -6.47
CA ALA A 414 -12.23 -10.07 -7.71
C ALA A 414 -12.18 -8.54 -7.86
N PRO A 415 -12.53 -7.73 -6.83
CA PRO A 415 -12.38 -6.29 -6.91
C PRO A 415 -10.93 -5.85 -7.13
N GLY A 416 -9.97 -6.51 -6.46
CA GLY A 416 -8.55 -6.18 -6.58
C GLY A 416 -7.98 -6.46 -7.95
N VAL A 417 -8.28 -7.62 -8.53
CA VAL A 417 -7.86 -7.97 -9.90
C VAL A 417 -8.41 -6.97 -10.92
N VAL A 418 -9.71 -6.63 -10.80
CA VAL A 418 -10.34 -5.63 -11.69
C VAL A 418 -9.69 -4.26 -11.52
N CYS A 419 -9.41 -3.83 -10.29
CA CYS A 419 -8.76 -2.55 -10.02
C CYS A 419 -7.37 -2.46 -10.68
N ILE A 420 -6.53 -3.48 -10.49
CA ILE A 420 -5.21 -3.54 -11.12
C ILE A 420 -5.33 -3.55 -12.65
N PHE A 421 -6.17 -4.43 -13.20
CA PHE A 421 -6.34 -4.55 -14.64
C PHE A 421 -6.75 -3.22 -15.29
N VAL A 422 -7.76 -2.56 -14.72
CA VAL A 422 -8.21 -1.25 -15.21
C VAL A 422 -7.14 -0.17 -15.02
N SER A 423 -6.41 -0.17 -13.88
CA SER A 423 -5.33 0.77 -13.65
C SER A 423 -4.19 0.60 -14.66
N VAL A 424 -3.83 -0.62 -15.02
CA VAL A 424 -2.82 -0.92 -16.05
C VAL A 424 -3.29 -0.42 -17.43
N LEU A 425 -4.54 -0.70 -17.81
CA LEU A 425 -5.09 -0.21 -19.07
C LEU A 425 -5.11 1.33 -19.15
N LEU A 426 -5.55 1.97 -18.07
CA LEU A 426 -5.54 3.44 -17.97
C LEU A 426 -4.10 3.98 -17.91
N GLY A 427 -3.18 3.25 -17.29
CA GLY A 427 -1.76 3.56 -17.28
C GLY A 427 -1.17 3.63 -18.70
N TYR A 428 -1.51 2.68 -19.57
CA TYR A 428 -1.14 2.73 -20.98
C TYR A 428 -1.82 3.89 -21.71
N ALA A 429 -3.13 4.07 -21.53
CA ALA A 429 -3.90 5.08 -22.24
C ALA A 429 -3.45 6.51 -21.87
N ILE A 430 -3.29 6.79 -20.60
CA ILE A 430 -2.86 8.11 -20.12
C ILE A 430 -1.36 8.28 -20.34
N GLY A 431 -0.57 7.24 -20.08
CA GLY A 431 0.89 7.27 -20.28
C GLY A 431 1.28 7.57 -21.71
N ALA A 432 0.59 7.01 -22.71
CA ALA A 432 0.84 7.31 -24.12
C ALA A 432 0.59 8.78 -24.50
N ALA A 433 -0.13 9.55 -23.68
CA ALA A 433 -0.37 10.97 -23.90
C ALA A 433 0.60 11.88 -23.07
N VAL A 434 1.26 11.33 -22.05
CA VAL A 434 2.06 12.09 -21.06
C VAL A 434 3.55 11.79 -21.21
N VAL A 435 3.90 10.58 -21.64
CA VAL A 435 5.26 10.06 -21.84
C VAL A 435 5.54 9.88 -23.31
#